data_c7857c9b9ab3b28d90194a9c4cf71de1
#
_entry.id   c7857c9b9ab3b28d90194a9c4cf71de1
#
_cell.length_a   1.000
_cell.length_b   1.000
_cell.length_c   1.000
_cell.angle_alpha   90.00
_cell.angle_beta   90.00
_cell.angle_gamma   90.00
#
_symmetry.space_group_name_H-M   'P 1'
#
loop_
_entity.id
_entity.type
_entity.pdbx_description
1 polymer ?
#
loop_
_entity_poly.entity_id
_entity_poly.type
_entity_poly.pdbx_seq_one_letter_code
_entity_poly.pdbx_strand_id
1 'polypeptide(L)'
;MMKTKLATALMAALTISSACAFAANPFVDVPSDSWAYKSVVELADAGIIQGVDGQYFQGNRNITRYEAAEMVAKAMAHMDKASVEQRALINKLADEYADELNNLGVRVSALESRVGNVKLTGDARIRYRYQSNYTAPKMAIQDTANSYNRKDVTSGKKNDNSWDYRVRLRANAQVNDRTKVTYGLSTDSQSFSSNEAASSQNNNPFTDMAKVDYNFGGNTWNLSVGRTDKYIMGNAYGLNYGDIFDRAELKYKNDNFAVTAGYGKFKMNGSDKSFAGVDKSIDGVKTGYGEIEGFFGNGSAIGVYYNDFTRAGGSEVENSFRGDDLWGAYISYNFGSKWNLLANYENVSLSNGYKTIDGDDSANLWVAQLTYGKAIKSQPGSWSAWVEYLNVEDGAYLGGSTNSWRFDSAALNNIKSWGVGGSYVFAKNAQFNVYQSFASKWKDNKNNATDPEEQTRAEFVFSF
;
A
#
# COMPACT_ATOMS: atom_id res chain seq x y z
N MET A 1 32.68 14.37 40.63
CA MET A 1 31.31 14.88 40.87
C MET A 1 30.44 14.96 39.61
N MET A 2 31.01 14.97 38.41
CA MET A 2 30.21 14.97 37.15
C MET A 2 29.72 13.59 36.74
N LYS A 3 30.39 12.51 37.09
CA LYS A 3 30.10 11.12 36.67
C LYS A 3 28.84 10.52 37.31
N THR A 4 28.54 10.86 38.56
CA THR A 4 27.32 10.47 39.26
C THR A 4 26.07 11.17 38.77
N LYS A 5 26.18 12.42 38.29
CA LYS A 5 25.07 13.18 37.75
C LYS A 5 24.58 12.67 36.38
N LEU A 6 25.50 12.05 35.62
CA LEU A 6 25.16 11.50 34.29
C LEU A 6 24.32 10.22 34.40
N ALA A 7 24.70 9.32 35.29
CA ALA A 7 23.93 8.09 35.54
C ALA A 7 22.53 8.42 36.12
N THR A 8 22.46 9.45 36.99
CA THR A 8 21.22 9.93 37.58
C THR A 8 20.31 10.61 36.54
N ALA A 9 20.90 11.40 35.62
CA ALA A 9 20.15 12.02 34.53
C ALA A 9 19.63 11.01 33.49
N LEU A 10 20.41 9.99 33.18
CA LEU A 10 19.98 8.89 32.30
C LEU A 10 18.82 8.08 32.93
N MET A 11 18.91 7.82 34.24
CA MET A 11 17.83 7.12 34.98
C MET A 11 16.55 7.94 35.08
N ALA A 12 16.64 9.27 35.24
CA ALA A 12 15.46 10.14 35.29
C ALA A 12 14.76 10.30 33.92
N ALA A 13 15.48 10.13 32.83
CA ALA A 13 14.96 10.28 31.48
C ALA A 13 14.17 9.05 30.97
N LEU A 14 14.36 7.88 31.60
CA LEU A 14 13.82 6.61 31.10
C LEU A 14 12.68 6.05 31.94
N THR A 15 12.07 6.84 32.85
CA THR A 15 10.85 6.42 33.55
C THR A 15 9.66 6.37 32.57
N ILE A 16 9.57 5.26 31.86
CA ILE A 16 8.42 4.94 31.01
C ILE A 16 7.35 4.36 31.92
N SER A 17 6.18 5.00 31.96
CA SER A 17 5.00 4.49 32.65
C SER A 17 4.42 3.28 31.89
N SER A 18 4.91 2.10 32.19
CA SER A 18 4.27 0.84 31.83
C SER A 18 3.73 0.18 33.08
N ALA A 19 2.51 -0.34 33.00
CA ALA A 19 1.85 -1.06 34.08
C ALA A 19 2.73 -2.24 34.56
N CYS A 20 3.15 -2.19 35.81
CA CYS A 20 4.14 -3.10 36.40
C CYS A 20 3.58 -4.50 36.57
N ALA A 21 4.08 -5.47 35.80
CA ALA A 21 4.37 -6.78 36.37
C ALA A 21 5.68 -6.61 37.16
N PHE A 22 5.71 -6.94 38.45
CA PHE A 22 6.91 -6.88 39.28
C PHE A 22 7.92 -7.91 38.74
N ALA A 23 8.82 -7.49 37.88
CA ALA A 23 10.00 -8.30 37.54
C ALA A 23 10.87 -8.41 38.78
N ALA A 24 11.41 -9.63 39.05
CA ALA A 24 12.37 -9.82 40.12
C ALA A 24 13.58 -8.92 39.85
N ASN A 25 14.12 -8.28 40.91
CA ASN A 25 15.31 -7.45 40.80
C ASN A 25 16.46 -8.24 40.14
N PRO A 26 16.93 -7.81 38.96
CA PRO A 26 18.02 -8.52 38.27
C PRO A 26 19.38 -8.36 38.99
N PHE A 27 19.52 -7.41 39.94
CA PHE A 27 20.78 -7.11 40.63
C PHE A 27 20.66 -7.24 42.12
N VAL A 28 21.51 -8.04 42.71
CA VAL A 28 21.53 -8.37 44.17
C VAL A 28 22.03 -7.23 45.05
N ASP A 29 22.73 -6.24 44.46
CA ASP A 29 23.35 -5.12 45.16
C ASP A 29 22.54 -3.82 45.05
N VAL A 30 21.32 -3.87 44.52
CA VAL A 30 20.38 -2.73 44.49
C VAL A 30 19.28 -2.98 45.50
N PRO A 31 19.27 -2.35 46.68
CA PRO A 31 18.23 -2.56 47.69
C PRO A 31 16.85 -2.13 47.17
N SER A 32 15.81 -2.91 47.50
CA SER A 32 14.44 -2.64 47.03
C SER A 32 13.84 -1.35 47.61
N ASP A 33 14.40 -0.81 48.70
CA ASP A 33 14.05 0.47 49.32
C ASP A 33 14.87 1.66 48.78
N SER A 34 15.81 1.42 47.84
CA SER A 34 16.55 2.47 47.18
C SER A 34 15.64 3.30 46.27
N TRP A 35 15.81 4.61 46.31
CA TRP A 35 15.12 5.54 45.40
C TRP A 35 15.35 5.21 43.91
N ALA A 36 16.49 4.59 43.58
CA ALA A 36 16.85 4.25 42.23
C ALA A 36 16.33 2.84 41.81
N TYR A 37 15.81 2.04 42.72
CA TYR A 37 15.46 0.64 42.48
C TYR A 37 14.59 0.44 41.25
N LYS A 38 13.46 1.16 41.17
CA LYS A 38 12.52 1.07 40.07
C LYS A 38 13.15 1.41 38.72
N SER A 39 13.93 2.49 38.67
CA SER A 39 14.61 2.92 37.45
C SER A 39 15.70 1.95 37.00
N VAL A 40 16.40 1.33 37.93
CA VAL A 40 17.43 0.31 37.62
C VAL A 40 16.78 -0.96 37.05
N VAL A 41 15.68 -1.42 37.64
CA VAL A 41 14.92 -2.58 37.14
C VAL A 41 14.36 -2.28 35.72
N GLU A 42 13.74 -1.14 35.51
CA GLU A 42 13.19 -0.72 34.21
C GLU A 42 14.28 -0.63 33.11
N LEU A 43 15.47 -0.13 33.45
CA LEU A 43 16.59 -0.07 32.53
C LEU A 43 17.20 -1.44 32.22
N ALA A 44 17.21 -2.34 33.18
CA ALA A 44 17.65 -3.71 32.98
C ALA A 44 16.66 -4.49 32.10
N ASP A 45 15.37 -4.38 32.36
CA ASP A 45 14.30 -5.01 31.56
C ASP A 45 14.27 -4.48 30.11
N ALA A 46 14.59 -3.20 29.93
CA ALA A 46 14.76 -2.59 28.60
C ALA A 46 16.07 -2.99 27.90
N GLY A 47 16.96 -3.77 28.57
CA GLY A 47 18.24 -4.19 28.03
C GLY A 47 19.28 -3.06 27.91
N ILE A 48 19.05 -1.91 28.53
CA ILE A 48 19.95 -0.74 28.49
C ILE A 48 21.16 -0.94 29.44
N ILE A 49 20.92 -1.58 30.57
CA ILE A 49 21.97 -1.98 31.51
C ILE A 49 21.94 -3.49 31.72
N GLN A 50 23.10 -4.10 31.80
CA GLN A 50 23.23 -5.58 31.98
C GLN A 50 23.92 -5.94 33.28
N GLY A 51 24.43 -4.95 34.02
CA GLY A 51 25.24 -5.15 35.20
C GLY A 51 26.58 -5.82 34.92
N VAL A 52 27.24 -6.20 36.00
CA VAL A 52 28.48 -7.00 35.98
C VAL A 52 28.11 -8.45 36.26
N ASP A 53 28.57 -9.35 35.40
CA ASP A 53 28.25 -10.80 35.48
C ASP A 53 26.74 -11.10 35.51
N GLY A 54 25.90 -10.17 35.06
CA GLY A 54 24.43 -10.30 35.04
C GLY A 54 23.75 -10.30 36.42
N GLN A 55 24.49 -10.04 37.51
CA GLN A 55 23.99 -10.10 38.88
C GLN A 55 24.23 -8.88 39.75
N TYR A 56 25.19 -8.01 39.38
CA TYR A 56 25.59 -6.85 40.18
C TYR A 56 25.46 -5.55 39.38
N PHE A 57 24.78 -4.54 39.92
CA PHE A 57 24.69 -3.20 39.33
C PHE A 57 25.98 -2.41 39.55
N GLN A 58 26.62 -2.56 40.70
CA GLN A 58 27.85 -1.85 41.10
C GLN A 58 27.75 -0.31 40.97
N GLY A 59 26.67 0.29 41.46
CA GLY A 59 26.35 1.70 41.31
C GLY A 59 27.42 2.68 41.78
N ASN A 60 28.35 2.24 42.62
CA ASN A 60 29.51 3.06 43.09
C ASN A 60 30.74 2.91 42.19
N ARG A 61 30.73 2.06 41.16
CA ARG A 61 31.83 1.87 40.23
C ARG A 61 31.94 3.06 39.27
N ASN A 62 33.13 3.50 38.98
CA ASN A 62 33.35 4.43 37.89
C ASN A 62 33.16 3.74 36.56
N ILE A 63 32.25 4.25 35.69
CA ILE A 63 32.07 3.78 34.32
C ILE A 63 33.04 4.49 33.39
N THR A 64 33.54 3.78 32.40
CA THR A 64 34.36 4.38 31.33
C THR A 64 33.47 5.18 30.35
N ARG A 65 34.07 6.04 29.52
CA ARG A 65 33.34 6.76 28.47
C ARG A 65 32.72 5.78 27.46
N TYR A 66 33.40 4.64 27.15
CA TYR A 66 32.86 3.62 26.25
C TYR A 66 31.65 2.88 26.83
N GLU A 67 31.66 2.53 28.12
CA GLU A 67 30.49 1.94 28.79
C GLU A 67 29.31 2.95 28.80
N ALA A 68 29.55 4.23 29.02
CA ALA A 68 28.54 5.26 28.95
C ALA A 68 27.99 5.40 27.51
N ALA A 69 28.84 5.37 26.50
CA ALA A 69 28.44 5.40 25.10
C ALA A 69 27.59 4.16 24.71
N GLU A 70 27.94 2.96 25.21
CA GLU A 70 27.14 1.76 24.99
C GLU A 70 25.72 1.89 25.58
N MET A 71 25.60 2.47 26.78
CA MET A 71 24.29 2.74 27.40
C MET A 71 23.48 3.75 26.57
N VAL A 72 24.13 4.80 26.05
CA VAL A 72 23.49 5.78 25.17
C VAL A 72 23.05 5.11 23.86
N ALA A 73 23.86 4.24 23.27
CA ALA A 73 23.50 3.49 22.05
C ALA A 73 22.25 2.61 22.27
N LYS A 74 22.14 1.93 23.40
CA LYS A 74 20.97 1.14 23.78
C LYS A 74 19.72 2.03 23.99
N ALA A 75 19.88 3.17 24.65
CA ALA A 75 18.79 4.16 24.80
C ALA A 75 18.30 4.71 23.46
N MET A 76 19.20 4.95 22.51
CA MET A 76 18.87 5.37 21.14
C MET A 76 18.11 4.30 20.36
N ALA A 77 18.40 3.02 20.56
CA ALA A 77 17.66 1.93 19.92
C ALA A 77 16.19 1.87 20.37
N HIS A 78 15.85 2.50 21.50
CA HIS A 78 14.48 2.57 22.05
C HIS A 78 13.88 3.97 22.02
N MET A 79 14.40 4.85 21.16
CA MET A 79 13.98 6.25 21.00
C MET A 79 12.49 6.40 20.64
N ASP A 80 11.93 5.40 19.95
CA ASP A 80 10.51 5.34 19.56
C ASP A 80 9.54 5.36 20.76
N LYS A 81 10.00 4.85 21.92
CA LYS A 81 9.23 4.79 23.16
C LYS A 81 9.50 5.96 24.13
N ALA A 82 10.46 6.82 23.79
CA ALA A 82 10.89 7.90 24.65
C ALA A 82 9.97 9.14 24.53
N SER A 83 9.74 9.87 25.65
CA SER A 83 9.08 11.19 25.65
C SER A 83 9.90 12.25 24.92
N VAL A 84 9.32 13.43 24.69
CA VAL A 84 10.02 14.56 24.04
C VAL A 84 11.25 14.98 24.86
N GLU A 85 11.11 15.08 26.17
CA GLU A 85 12.20 15.44 27.10
C GLU A 85 13.30 14.38 27.13
N GLN A 86 12.90 13.11 27.14
CA GLN A 86 13.80 11.96 27.10
C GLN A 86 14.60 11.92 25.80
N ARG A 87 13.95 12.16 24.65
CA ARG A 87 14.62 12.24 23.34
C ARG A 87 15.65 13.37 23.28
N ALA A 88 15.29 14.54 23.82
CA ALA A 88 16.23 15.68 23.88
C ALA A 88 17.47 15.33 24.72
N LEU A 89 17.29 14.64 25.84
CA LEU A 89 18.42 14.23 26.70
C LEU A 89 19.27 13.14 26.03
N ILE A 90 18.65 12.13 25.40
CA ILE A 90 19.36 11.08 24.67
C ILE A 90 20.18 11.69 23.53
N ASN A 91 19.62 12.62 22.75
CA ASN A 91 20.35 13.30 21.68
C ASN A 91 21.55 14.10 22.23
N LYS A 92 21.36 14.84 23.32
CA LYS A 92 22.47 15.58 23.96
C LYS A 92 23.58 14.65 24.45
N LEU A 93 23.23 13.48 24.96
CA LEU A 93 24.22 12.48 25.39
C LEU A 93 24.90 11.83 24.17
N ALA A 94 24.17 11.60 23.09
CA ALA A 94 24.72 11.10 21.84
C ALA A 94 25.76 12.06 21.25
N ASP A 95 25.49 13.36 21.31
CA ASP A 95 26.47 14.40 20.89
C ASP A 95 27.70 14.40 21.77
N GLU A 96 27.55 14.26 23.10
CA GLU A 96 28.68 14.24 24.06
C GLU A 96 29.59 13.02 23.87
N TYR A 97 29.01 11.85 23.48
CA TYR A 97 29.74 10.59 23.29
C TYR A 97 29.92 10.24 21.81
N ALA A 98 29.86 11.19 20.89
CA ALA A 98 29.87 10.95 19.45
C ALA A 98 31.10 10.15 18.99
N ASP A 99 32.29 10.43 19.53
CA ASP A 99 33.54 9.77 19.16
C ASP A 99 33.53 8.29 19.61
N GLU A 100 33.10 8.02 20.84
CA GLU A 100 33.01 6.67 21.38
C GLU A 100 31.96 5.85 20.65
N LEU A 101 30.80 6.44 20.34
CA LEU A 101 29.72 5.82 19.59
C LEU A 101 30.15 5.46 18.16
N ASN A 102 30.89 6.34 17.49
CA ASN A 102 31.49 6.03 16.19
C ASN A 102 32.48 4.85 16.26
N ASN A 103 33.32 4.80 17.28
CA ASN A 103 34.28 3.72 17.48
C ASN A 103 33.60 2.38 17.82
N LEU A 104 32.43 2.40 18.46
CA LEU A 104 31.58 1.21 18.70
C LEU A 104 30.82 0.77 17.45
N GLY A 105 31.01 1.44 16.31
CA GLY A 105 30.28 1.14 15.06
C GLY A 105 28.81 1.60 15.07
N VAL A 106 28.41 2.33 16.09
CA VAL A 106 27.10 2.98 16.14
C VAL A 106 27.20 4.24 15.29
N ARG A 107 26.68 4.17 14.07
CA ARG A 107 26.57 5.32 13.18
C ARG A 107 25.50 6.27 13.73
N VAL A 108 25.92 7.20 14.57
CA VAL A 108 25.03 8.15 15.22
C VAL A 108 25.15 9.52 14.56
N SER A 109 24.00 10.15 14.42
CA SER A 109 23.72 11.58 14.25
C SER A 109 24.28 12.30 13.03
N ALA A 110 25.52 12.09 12.60
CA ALA A 110 26.01 12.79 11.40
C ALA A 110 25.31 12.35 10.10
N LEU A 111 24.82 11.10 10.03
CA LEU A 111 23.96 10.63 8.92
C LEU A 111 22.49 10.99 9.17
N GLU A 112 22.01 10.92 10.40
CA GLU A 112 20.64 11.31 10.75
C GLU A 112 20.41 12.82 10.58
N SER A 113 21.36 13.65 10.93
CA SER A 113 21.32 15.09 10.67
C SER A 113 21.53 15.45 9.19
N ARG A 114 22.17 14.59 8.40
CA ARG A 114 22.37 14.80 6.95
C ARG A 114 21.21 14.27 6.10
N VAL A 115 20.53 13.23 6.54
CA VAL A 115 19.32 12.70 5.87
C VAL A 115 18.07 13.41 6.39
N GLY A 116 18.19 14.11 7.53
CA GLY A 116 17.09 14.85 8.16
C GLY A 116 15.88 13.94 8.47
N ASN A 117 14.69 14.51 8.48
CA ASN A 117 13.42 13.81 8.71
C ASN A 117 12.94 13.00 7.48
N VAL A 118 13.83 12.61 6.56
CA VAL A 118 13.49 11.90 5.32
C VAL A 118 13.86 10.43 5.43
N LYS A 119 12.86 9.57 5.38
CA LYS A 119 13.03 8.11 5.30
C LYS A 119 12.86 7.64 3.85
N LEU A 120 13.86 6.97 3.32
CA LEU A 120 13.77 6.30 2.02
C LEU A 120 13.17 4.89 2.20
N THR A 121 12.21 4.55 1.38
CA THR A 121 11.58 3.24 1.29
C THR A 121 11.34 2.90 -0.16
N GLY A 122 11.00 1.65 -0.45
CA GLY A 122 10.69 1.29 -1.82
C GLY A 122 10.23 -0.16 -1.97
N ASP A 123 9.97 -0.52 -3.21
CA ASP A 123 9.75 -1.89 -3.59
C ASP A 123 10.36 -2.18 -4.97
N ALA A 124 10.80 -3.42 -5.13
CA ALA A 124 11.17 -3.99 -6.42
C ALA A 124 10.31 -5.23 -6.68
N ARG A 125 9.87 -5.39 -7.91
CA ARG A 125 9.08 -6.53 -8.36
C ARG A 125 9.66 -7.11 -9.63
N ILE A 126 9.75 -8.44 -9.69
CA ILE A 126 9.97 -9.23 -10.91
C ILE A 126 8.72 -10.08 -11.09
N ARG A 127 8.14 -10.05 -12.29
CA ARG A 127 6.86 -10.69 -12.57
C ARG A 127 6.89 -11.47 -13.86
N TYR A 128 6.37 -12.69 -13.80
CA TYR A 128 6.01 -13.51 -14.94
C TYR A 128 4.51 -13.44 -15.18
N ARG A 129 4.08 -13.34 -16.43
CA ARG A 129 2.71 -13.43 -16.88
C ARG A 129 2.60 -14.36 -18.07
N TYR A 130 1.55 -15.16 -18.07
CA TYR A 130 1.16 -15.98 -19.20
C TYR A 130 -0.31 -15.78 -19.52
N GLN A 131 -0.64 -15.68 -20.79
CA GLN A 131 -2.00 -15.61 -21.32
C GLN A 131 -2.10 -16.57 -22.50
N SER A 132 -3.15 -17.38 -22.54
CA SER A 132 -3.47 -18.20 -23.71
C SER A 132 -4.14 -17.35 -24.80
N ASN A 133 -4.30 -17.93 -25.98
CA ASN A 133 -5.04 -17.28 -27.08
C ASN A 133 -6.54 -17.21 -26.79
N TYR A 134 -7.14 -16.10 -27.13
CA TYR A 134 -8.59 -15.95 -27.10
C TYR A 134 -9.06 -15.06 -28.26
N THR A 135 -10.33 -15.22 -28.63
CA THR A 135 -11.05 -14.31 -29.53
C THR A 135 -12.14 -13.63 -28.71
N ALA A 136 -12.04 -12.34 -28.52
CA ALA A 136 -13.07 -11.60 -27.81
C ALA A 136 -14.37 -11.52 -28.63
N PRO A 137 -15.54 -11.57 -27.97
CA PRO A 137 -16.79 -11.24 -28.62
C PRO A 137 -16.77 -9.78 -29.09
N LYS A 138 -17.55 -9.49 -30.11
CA LYS A 138 -17.74 -8.09 -30.54
C LYS A 138 -18.37 -7.32 -29.38
N MET A 139 -17.62 -6.42 -28.76
CA MET A 139 -18.13 -5.56 -27.72
C MET A 139 -18.96 -4.45 -28.34
N ALA A 140 -20.21 -4.37 -27.94
CA ALA A 140 -21.13 -3.37 -28.44
C ALA A 140 -21.06 -2.11 -27.60
N ILE A 141 -20.16 -1.22 -27.96
CA ILE A 141 -20.34 0.15 -27.58
C ILE A 141 -21.15 0.79 -28.70
N GLN A 142 -22.43 0.97 -28.49
CA GLN A 142 -23.28 1.66 -29.45
C GLN A 142 -23.28 3.14 -29.09
N ASP A 143 -22.53 3.93 -29.83
CA ASP A 143 -22.76 5.38 -29.88
C ASP A 143 -23.97 5.60 -30.79
N THR A 144 -25.10 5.93 -30.19
CA THR A 144 -26.35 6.23 -30.93
C THR A 144 -26.25 7.52 -31.71
N ALA A 145 -25.32 8.41 -31.41
CA ALA A 145 -25.15 9.70 -32.08
C ALA A 145 -24.28 9.60 -33.35
N ASN A 146 -23.36 8.66 -33.45
CA ASN A 146 -22.36 8.62 -34.51
C ASN A 146 -22.12 7.20 -35.10
N SER A 147 -23.11 6.37 -35.23
CA SER A 147 -23.02 5.07 -35.95
C SER A 147 -21.63 4.40 -35.85
N TYR A 148 -21.04 4.37 -34.66
CA TYR A 148 -19.76 3.68 -34.49
C TYR A 148 -20.02 2.19 -34.71
N ASN A 149 -19.60 1.70 -35.85
CA ASN A 149 -19.54 0.29 -36.14
C ASN A 149 -18.80 -0.39 -35.02
N ARG A 150 -19.45 -1.38 -34.42
CA ARG A 150 -18.83 -2.33 -33.49
C ARG A 150 -17.53 -2.79 -34.10
N LYS A 151 -16.42 -2.30 -33.60
CA LYS A 151 -15.12 -2.76 -34.05
C LYS A 151 -14.92 -4.15 -33.47
N ASP A 152 -14.71 -5.12 -34.34
CA ASP A 152 -14.30 -6.44 -33.92
C ASP A 152 -13.01 -6.33 -33.15
N VAL A 153 -13.05 -6.55 -31.85
CA VAL A 153 -11.84 -6.66 -31.07
C VAL A 153 -11.29 -8.07 -31.24
N THR A 154 -10.86 -8.35 -32.45
CA THR A 154 -10.07 -9.54 -32.72
C THR A 154 -8.61 -9.23 -32.39
N SER A 155 -8.25 -9.20 -31.14
CA SER A 155 -6.87 -9.37 -30.79
C SER A 155 -6.66 -10.83 -30.45
N GLY A 156 -6.58 -11.67 -31.44
CA GLY A 156 -6.01 -13.01 -31.29
C GLY A 156 -4.54 -12.83 -30.91
N LYS A 157 -4.23 -12.52 -29.64
CA LYS A 157 -2.88 -12.64 -29.16
C LYS A 157 -2.55 -14.11 -29.14
N LYS A 158 -1.46 -14.49 -29.82
CA LYS A 158 -0.85 -15.82 -29.66
C LYS A 158 -0.52 -16.03 -28.19
N ASN A 159 -0.46 -17.28 -27.74
CA ASN A 159 0.07 -17.63 -26.43
C ASN A 159 1.25 -16.74 -26.11
N ASP A 160 1.10 -15.87 -25.14
CA ASP A 160 2.11 -14.87 -24.82
C ASP A 160 2.57 -15.08 -23.39
N ASN A 161 3.87 -15.16 -23.23
CA ASN A 161 4.49 -15.09 -21.92
C ASN A 161 5.34 -13.83 -21.86
N SER A 162 5.34 -13.18 -20.76
CA SER A 162 6.13 -11.96 -20.56
C SER A 162 6.75 -11.94 -19.18
N TRP A 163 7.93 -11.37 -19.12
CA TRP A 163 8.62 -11.05 -17.88
C TRP A 163 8.75 -9.54 -17.80
N ASP A 164 8.39 -8.97 -16.65
CA ASP A 164 8.59 -7.56 -16.39
C ASP A 164 9.19 -7.33 -15.01
N TYR A 165 9.82 -6.18 -14.84
CA TYR A 165 10.27 -5.68 -13.55
C TYR A 165 9.74 -4.27 -13.32
N ARG A 166 9.67 -3.88 -12.04
CA ARG A 166 9.36 -2.52 -11.61
C ARG A 166 10.15 -2.19 -10.35
N VAL A 167 10.68 -0.98 -10.29
CA VAL A 167 11.29 -0.43 -9.08
C VAL A 167 10.60 0.88 -8.72
N ARG A 168 10.23 1.03 -7.44
CA ARG A 168 9.68 2.27 -6.90
C ARG A 168 10.50 2.73 -5.72
N LEU A 169 10.78 4.02 -5.66
CA LEU A 169 11.46 4.69 -4.55
C LEU A 169 10.52 5.72 -3.94
N ARG A 170 10.54 5.84 -2.62
CA ARG A 170 9.72 6.77 -1.85
C ARG A 170 10.58 7.52 -0.86
N ALA A 171 10.61 8.85 -0.95
CA ALA A 171 11.14 9.74 0.06
C ALA A 171 9.98 10.24 0.94
N ASN A 172 10.02 9.88 2.22
CA ASN A 172 9.00 10.22 3.20
C ASN A 172 9.60 11.20 4.20
N ALA A 173 9.22 12.47 4.14
CA ALA A 173 9.68 13.53 5.02
C ALA A 173 8.62 13.83 6.09
N GLN A 174 8.97 13.69 7.37
CA GLN A 174 8.15 14.16 8.47
C GLN A 174 8.53 15.62 8.74
N VAL A 175 7.68 16.57 8.31
CA VAL A 175 7.92 18.00 8.47
C VAL A 175 7.73 18.44 9.93
N ASN A 176 6.65 17.93 10.54
CA ASN A 176 6.31 18.10 11.97
C ASN A 176 5.34 16.97 12.37
N ASP A 177 4.89 16.95 13.62
CA ASP A 177 4.03 15.89 14.18
C ASP A 177 2.71 15.66 13.40
N ARG A 178 2.31 16.63 12.59
CA ARG A 178 1.04 16.61 11.84
C ARG A 178 1.21 16.57 10.33
N THR A 179 2.39 16.91 9.83
CA THR A 179 2.61 17.10 8.38
C THR A 179 3.65 16.12 7.86
N LYS A 180 3.25 15.34 6.88
CA LYS A 180 4.13 14.43 6.14
C LYS A 180 4.12 14.80 4.66
N VAL A 181 5.29 14.83 4.04
CA VAL A 181 5.47 14.97 2.59
C VAL A 181 6.00 13.66 2.05
N THR A 182 5.40 13.16 0.98
CA THR A 182 5.88 11.96 0.30
C THR A 182 6.13 12.28 -1.16
N TYR A 183 7.33 11.95 -1.64
CA TYR A 183 7.70 12.02 -3.04
C TYR A 183 8.13 10.63 -3.53
N GLY A 184 7.70 10.24 -4.72
CA GLY A 184 7.95 8.91 -5.26
C GLY A 184 8.30 8.91 -6.73
N LEU A 185 9.18 7.99 -7.08
CA LEU A 185 9.58 7.67 -8.45
C LEU A 185 9.26 6.21 -8.76
N SER A 186 8.81 5.94 -9.98
CA SER A 186 8.56 4.60 -10.49
C SER A 186 9.20 4.43 -11.87
N THR A 187 9.75 3.24 -12.14
CA THR A 187 10.16 2.86 -13.50
C THR A 187 8.99 2.37 -14.33
N ASP A 188 7.78 2.20 -13.72
CA ASP A 188 6.70 1.40 -14.31
C ASP A 188 7.12 -0.06 -14.56
N SER A 189 6.27 -0.83 -15.24
CA SER A 189 6.58 -2.22 -15.58
C SER A 189 7.39 -2.27 -16.88
N GLN A 190 8.66 -2.63 -16.77
CA GLN A 190 9.59 -2.73 -17.89
C GLN A 190 9.76 -4.19 -18.31
N SER A 191 9.70 -4.48 -19.61
CA SER A 191 9.77 -5.83 -20.12
C SER A 191 11.21 -6.33 -20.23
N PHE A 192 11.49 -7.54 -19.75
CA PHE A 192 12.73 -8.28 -20.03
C PHE A 192 12.72 -8.97 -21.41
N SER A 193 11.55 -9.17 -22.00
CA SER A 193 11.39 -9.90 -23.26
C SER A 193 11.41 -8.99 -24.50
N SER A 194 11.55 -7.70 -24.33
CA SER A 194 11.73 -6.76 -25.43
C SER A 194 13.11 -6.97 -26.08
N ASN A 195 13.13 -7.08 -27.40
CA ASN A 195 14.37 -7.07 -28.17
C ASN A 195 14.95 -5.66 -28.40
N GLU A 196 14.29 -4.64 -27.83
CA GLU A 196 14.76 -3.27 -27.91
C GLU A 196 15.98 -3.05 -27.01
N ALA A 197 16.92 -2.26 -27.46
CA ALA A 197 18.04 -1.85 -26.63
C ALA A 197 17.53 -1.07 -25.42
N ALA A 198 18.13 -1.28 -24.25
CA ALA A 198 17.72 -0.60 -23.02
C ALA A 198 17.70 0.94 -23.15
N SER A 199 18.54 1.48 -24.02
CA SER A 199 18.58 2.92 -24.32
C SER A 199 17.42 3.43 -25.18
N SER A 200 16.73 2.53 -25.92
CA SER A 200 15.57 2.88 -26.75
C SER A 200 14.22 2.58 -26.07
N GLN A 201 14.24 1.83 -24.97
CA GLN A 201 13.07 1.67 -24.14
C GLN A 201 12.77 3.01 -23.41
N ASN A 202 11.52 3.36 -23.33
CA ASN A 202 11.10 4.57 -22.58
C ASN A 202 11.18 4.31 -21.06
N ASN A 203 12.40 4.08 -20.59
CA ASN A 203 12.71 3.64 -19.22
C ASN A 203 12.88 4.81 -18.24
N ASN A 204 12.46 6.01 -18.60
CA ASN A 204 12.59 7.16 -17.74
C ASN A 204 11.75 7.01 -16.47
N PRO A 205 12.34 7.05 -15.29
CA PRO A 205 11.56 7.10 -14.06
C PRO A 205 10.66 8.34 -14.06
N PHE A 206 9.44 8.17 -13.64
CA PHE A 206 8.48 9.27 -13.55
C PHE A 206 7.97 9.43 -12.11
N THR A 207 7.45 10.61 -11.81
CA THR A 207 6.84 10.91 -10.51
C THR A 207 5.45 10.27 -10.44
N ASP A 208 5.35 9.17 -9.71
CA ASP A 208 4.08 8.47 -9.46
C ASP A 208 3.44 8.88 -8.13
N MET A 209 4.19 9.52 -7.22
CA MET A 209 3.68 10.05 -5.96
C MET A 209 4.31 11.41 -5.63
N ALA A 210 3.50 12.38 -5.25
CA ALA A 210 3.94 13.70 -4.78
C ALA A 210 2.82 14.33 -3.98
N LYS A 211 2.79 14.13 -2.66
CA LYS A 211 1.67 14.57 -1.83
C LYS A 211 2.09 15.09 -0.46
N VAL A 212 1.21 15.88 0.11
CA VAL A 212 1.27 16.36 1.50
C VAL A 212 0.07 15.78 2.24
N ASP A 213 0.33 15.13 3.36
CA ASP A 213 -0.68 14.66 4.31
C ASP A 213 -0.60 15.56 5.56
N TYR A 214 -1.73 16.13 5.96
CA TYR A 214 -1.86 16.94 7.18
C TYR A 214 -2.91 16.36 8.11
N ASN A 215 -2.50 16.00 9.33
CA ASN A 215 -3.38 15.45 10.36
C ASN A 215 -3.79 16.52 11.37
N PHE A 216 -5.06 16.56 11.75
CA PHE A 216 -5.61 17.45 12.77
C PHE A 216 -6.70 16.78 13.58
N GLY A 217 -7.30 17.51 14.54
CA GLY A 217 -8.36 16.96 15.40
C GLY A 217 -7.94 15.71 16.18
N GLY A 218 -6.73 15.70 16.78
CA GLY A 218 -6.23 14.52 17.49
C GLY A 218 -5.89 13.34 16.56
N ASN A 219 -5.50 13.61 15.31
CA ASN A 219 -5.21 12.64 14.24
C ASN A 219 -6.44 11.88 13.70
N THR A 220 -7.65 12.32 14.01
CA THR A 220 -8.87 11.74 13.44
C THR A 220 -9.19 12.28 12.04
N TRP A 221 -8.66 13.45 11.70
CA TRP A 221 -8.79 14.06 10.39
C TRP A 221 -7.48 14.04 9.61
N ASN A 222 -7.55 13.68 8.36
CA ASN A 222 -6.43 13.76 7.42
C ASN A 222 -6.85 14.55 6.18
N LEU A 223 -6.09 15.58 5.84
CA LEU A 223 -6.15 16.27 4.56
C LEU A 223 -4.95 15.82 3.72
N SER A 224 -5.21 15.19 2.59
CA SER A 224 -4.19 14.73 1.64
C SER A 224 -4.32 15.49 0.33
N VAL A 225 -3.27 16.17 -0.10
CA VAL A 225 -3.25 16.95 -1.34
C VAL A 225 -2.05 16.57 -2.18
N GLY A 226 -2.27 16.27 -3.45
CA GLY A 226 -1.24 15.94 -4.42
C GLY A 226 -1.47 14.62 -5.14
N ARG A 227 -0.40 14.08 -5.72
CA ARG A 227 -0.39 12.85 -6.51
C ARG A 227 -0.25 11.62 -5.62
N THR A 228 -1.12 10.63 -5.83
CA THR A 228 -1.00 9.28 -5.28
C THR A 228 -0.74 8.27 -6.38
N ASP A 229 0.05 7.23 -6.09
CA ASP A 229 0.40 6.16 -7.02
C ASP A 229 -0.69 5.09 -7.15
N LYS A 230 -1.71 5.16 -6.32
CA LYS A 230 -2.82 4.21 -6.32
C LYS A 230 -4.08 4.89 -5.77
N TYR A 231 -5.07 5.02 -6.63
CA TYR A 231 -6.41 5.38 -6.26
C TYR A 231 -7.36 4.26 -6.67
N ILE A 232 -8.11 3.73 -5.73
CA ILE A 232 -9.10 2.68 -5.94
C ILE A 232 -10.46 3.26 -5.58
N MET A 233 -11.43 3.14 -6.47
CA MET A 233 -12.82 3.42 -6.16
C MET A 233 -13.31 2.38 -5.16
N GLY A 234 -13.87 2.80 -4.03
CA GLY A 234 -14.15 1.92 -2.92
C GLY A 234 -12.90 1.49 -2.15
N ASN A 235 -11.98 2.42 -2.00
CA ASN A 235 -10.80 2.29 -1.15
C ASN A 235 -9.97 1.03 -1.44
N ALA A 236 -9.90 0.06 -0.55
CA ALA A 236 -9.08 -1.14 -0.73
C ALA A 236 -9.74 -2.24 -1.56
N TYR A 237 -11.04 -2.17 -1.80
CA TYR A 237 -11.83 -3.29 -2.30
C TYR A 237 -12.51 -3.06 -3.64
N GLY A 238 -12.58 -1.81 -4.09
CA GLY A 238 -13.13 -1.49 -5.41
C GLY A 238 -12.35 -2.16 -6.54
N LEU A 239 -13.04 -2.60 -7.57
CA LEU A 239 -12.43 -3.27 -8.72
C LEU A 239 -11.90 -2.28 -9.74
N ASN A 240 -12.56 -1.14 -9.90
CA ASN A 240 -12.16 -0.12 -10.85
C ASN A 240 -11.04 0.76 -10.28
N TYR A 241 -10.03 0.99 -11.06
CA TYR A 241 -8.91 1.92 -10.95
C TYR A 241 -8.02 1.84 -9.71
N GLY A 242 -6.79 1.50 -9.96
CA GLY A 242 -5.72 1.54 -8.99
C GLY A 242 -4.52 2.35 -9.46
N ASP A 243 -4.72 3.40 -10.27
CA ASP A 243 -3.64 4.14 -10.93
C ASP A 243 -3.41 5.55 -10.37
N ILE A 244 -2.50 6.27 -11.02
CA ILE A 244 -2.01 7.58 -10.58
C ILE A 244 -3.13 8.60 -10.62
N PHE A 245 -3.28 9.34 -9.53
CA PHE A 245 -4.38 10.26 -9.32
C PHE A 245 -3.92 11.51 -8.59
N ASP A 246 -4.16 12.69 -9.17
CA ASP A 246 -3.91 13.98 -8.55
C ASP A 246 -5.18 14.43 -7.83
N ARG A 247 -5.12 14.62 -6.49
CA ARG A 247 -6.32 14.86 -5.68
C ARG A 247 -6.14 15.83 -4.52
N ALA A 248 -7.27 16.33 -4.05
CA ALA A 248 -7.46 16.81 -2.69
C ALA A 248 -8.51 15.94 -2.01
N GLU A 249 -8.17 15.36 -0.87
CA GLU A 249 -9.01 14.42 -0.11
C GLU A 249 -9.04 14.78 1.35
N LEU A 250 -10.21 14.82 1.93
CA LEU A 250 -10.43 14.94 3.36
C LEU A 250 -11.01 13.62 3.89
N LYS A 251 -10.35 13.04 4.87
CA LYS A 251 -10.77 11.81 5.52
C LYS A 251 -10.92 12.03 7.03
N TYR A 252 -12.08 11.69 7.55
CA TYR A 252 -12.29 11.45 8.97
C TYR A 252 -12.23 9.96 9.26
N LYS A 253 -11.53 9.56 10.31
CA LYS A 253 -11.49 8.16 10.73
C LYS A 253 -11.35 8.05 12.24
N ASN A 254 -12.15 7.18 12.84
CA ASN A 254 -12.02 6.69 14.21
C ASN A 254 -12.06 5.15 14.24
N ASP A 255 -12.17 4.55 15.40
CA ASP A 255 -12.19 3.09 15.56
C ASP A 255 -13.44 2.42 15.00
N ASN A 256 -14.55 3.15 14.85
CA ASN A 256 -15.84 2.61 14.45
C ASN A 256 -16.22 2.91 13.01
N PHE A 257 -15.79 4.04 12.47
CA PHE A 257 -16.15 4.43 11.11
C PHE A 257 -15.14 5.39 10.48
N ALA A 258 -15.20 5.51 9.16
CA ALA A 258 -14.52 6.53 8.39
C ALA A 258 -15.46 7.18 7.38
N VAL A 259 -15.22 8.46 7.10
CA VAL A 259 -15.87 9.20 6.02
C VAL A 259 -14.79 9.87 5.19
N THR A 260 -14.83 9.64 3.89
CA THR A 260 -13.88 10.20 2.94
C THR A 260 -14.64 11.04 1.92
N ALA A 261 -14.13 12.21 1.59
CA ALA A 261 -14.61 13.02 0.47
C ALA A 261 -13.42 13.61 -0.26
N GLY A 262 -13.48 13.65 -1.58
CA GLY A 262 -12.38 14.17 -2.36
C GLY A 262 -12.78 14.56 -3.77
N TYR A 263 -11.85 15.22 -4.44
CA TYR A 263 -11.95 15.58 -5.84
C TYR A 263 -10.57 15.45 -6.47
N GLY A 264 -10.52 14.90 -7.69
CA GLY A 264 -9.25 14.71 -8.34
C GLY A 264 -9.34 14.44 -9.83
N LYS A 265 -8.18 14.15 -10.41
CA LYS A 265 -7.99 13.92 -11.84
C LYS A 265 -7.07 12.72 -12.04
N PHE A 266 -7.49 11.77 -12.89
CA PHE A 266 -6.65 10.64 -13.27
C PHE A 266 -5.46 11.09 -14.12
N LYS A 267 -4.31 10.52 -13.82
CA LYS A 267 -3.02 10.75 -14.47
C LYS A 267 -2.36 9.42 -14.79
N MET A 268 -2.99 8.68 -15.68
CA MET A 268 -2.42 7.42 -16.13
C MET A 268 -1.21 7.66 -17.04
N ASN A 269 -0.21 6.81 -16.91
CA ASN A 269 0.91 6.84 -17.80
C ASN A 269 0.48 6.18 -19.12
N GLY A 270 0.16 6.99 -20.08
CA GLY A 270 -0.45 6.83 -21.40
C GLY A 270 -0.10 5.63 -22.29
N SER A 271 0.14 4.44 -21.75
CA SER A 271 0.45 3.26 -22.56
C SER A 271 -0.69 2.26 -22.72
N ASP A 272 -1.78 2.34 -21.98
CA ASP A 272 -2.93 1.45 -22.19
C ASP A 272 -3.88 2.00 -23.25
N LYS A 273 -3.42 1.91 -24.50
CA LYS A 273 -4.12 2.35 -25.68
C LYS A 273 -5.25 1.44 -26.13
N SER A 274 -5.58 0.40 -25.41
CA SER A 274 -6.50 -0.56 -25.98
C SER A 274 -7.50 -1.14 -24.99
N PHE A 275 -8.49 -0.35 -24.70
CA PHE A 275 -9.77 -0.95 -24.41
C PHE A 275 -10.51 -1.14 -25.75
N ALA A 276 -10.63 -2.40 -26.20
CA ALA A 276 -11.39 -2.78 -27.39
C ALA A 276 -11.02 -2.04 -28.69
N GLY A 277 -9.75 -1.73 -28.91
CA GLY A 277 -9.30 -1.05 -30.14
C GLY A 277 -9.76 0.39 -30.24
N VAL A 278 -10.25 0.95 -29.16
CA VAL A 278 -10.60 2.36 -29.03
C VAL A 278 -9.55 3.00 -28.16
N ASP A 279 -8.81 3.98 -28.66
CA ASP A 279 -7.81 4.78 -27.92
C ASP A 279 -8.49 5.58 -26.81
N LYS A 280 -8.74 4.96 -25.66
CA LYS A 280 -9.54 5.53 -24.58
C LYS A 280 -8.82 5.45 -23.27
N SER A 281 -8.16 6.51 -22.97
CA SER A 281 -7.51 6.71 -21.69
C SER A 281 -8.49 7.32 -20.70
N ILE A 282 -8.49 6.85 -19.46
CA ILE A 282 -9.07 7.57 -18.34
C ILE A 282 -8.26 8.83 -18.01
N ASP A 283 -7.06 8.97 -18.57
CA ASP A 283 -6.20 10.13 -18.32
C ASP A 283 -6.96 11.42 -18.60
N GLY A 284 -6.94 12.31 -17.64
CA GLY A 284 -7.65 13.58 -17.72
C GLY A 284 -9.07 13.59 -17.16
N VAL A 285 -9.70 12.44 -16.96
CA VAL A 285 -11.03 12.35 -16.34
C VAL A 285 -10.95 12.83 -14.89
N LYS A 286 -11.87 13.70 -14.51
CA LYS A 286 -12.02 14.21 -13.16
C LYS A 286 -13.15 13.47 -12.45
N THR A 287 -13.02 13.31 -11.13
CA THR A 287 -14.09 12.75 -10.32
C THR A 287 -14.19 13.44 -8.97
N GLY A 288 -15.42 13.78 -8.59
CA GLY A 288 -15.79 13.99 -7.21
C GLY A 288 -16.17 12.65 -6.59
N TYR A 289 -15.74 12.36 -5.36
CA TYR A 289 -16.01 11.09 -4.73
C TYR A 289 -16.25 11.18 -3.24
N GLY A 290 -16.97 10.20 -2.74
CA GLY A 290 -17.24 10.02 -1.32
C GLY A 290 -17.32 8.57 -0.93
N GLU A 291 -16.98 8.27 0.32
CA GLU A 291 -17.04 6.94 0.90
C GLU A 291 -17.40 7.02 2.38
N ILE A 292 -18.22 6.08 2.82
CA ILE A 292 -18.53 5.85 4.23
C ILE A 292 -18.19 4.39 4.55
N GLU A 293 -17.39 4.19 5.58
CA GLU A 293 -16.95 2.88 6.04
C GLU A 293 -17.36 2.68 7.50
N GLY A 294 -17.82 1.51 7.86
CA GLY A 294 -18.03 1.06 9.23
C GLY A 294 -17.06 -0.05 9.59
N PHE A 295 -16.47 0.00 10.78
CA PHE A 295 -15.54 -0.99 11.30
C PHE A 295 -16.17 -1.73 12.47
N PHE A 296 -16.02 -3.05 12.49
CA PHE A 296 -16.58 -3.88 13.54
C PHE A 296 -15.70 -5.11 13.81
N GLY A 297 -15.98 -5.83 14.83
CA GLY A 297 -15.20 -6.90 15.43
C GLY A 297 -14.15 -7.60 14.56
N ASN A 298 -12.97 -7.87 15.09
CA ASN A 298 -11.85 -8.57 14.45
C ASN A 298 -11.27 -7.86 13.20
N GLY A 299 -11.43 -6.53 13.07
CA GLY A 299 -10.94 -5.79 11.91
C GLY A 299 -11.78 -6.00 10.65
N SER A 300 -13.06 -6.36 10.81
CA SER A 300 -14.05 -6.42 9.73
C SER A 300 -14.50 -5.02 9.35
N ALA A 301 -14.92 -4.85 8.10
CA ALA A 301 -15.38 -3.57 7.56
C ALA A 301 -16.53 -3.75 6.56
N ILE A 302 -17.35 -2.71 6.46
CA ILE A 302 -18.37 -2.55 5.42
C ILE A 302 -18.27 -1.11 4.91
N GLY A 303 -18.49 -0.90 3.62
CA GLY A 303 -18.44 0.45 3.06
C GLY A 303 -19.35 0.62 1.86
N VAL A 304 -19.73 1.88 1.63
CA VAL A 304 -20.43 2.34 0.43
C VAL A 304 -19.68 3.54 -0.14
N TYR A 305 -19.62 3.64 -1.44
CA TYR A 305 -18.86 4.68 -2.12
C TYR A 305 -19.52 5.12 -3.42
N TYR A 306 -19.17 6.33 -3.85
CA TYR A 306 -19.70 6.97 -5.04
C TYR A 306 -18.63 7.80 -5.73
N ASN A 307 -18.62 7.77 -7.05
CA ASN A 307 -17.81 8.60 -7.93
C ASN A 307 -18.68 9.24 -9.00
N ASP A 308 -18.64 10.55 -9.11
CA ASP A 308 -19.22 11.32 -10.19
C ASP A 308 -18.11 11.73 -11.16
N PHE A 309 -18.20 11.32 -12.43
CA PHE A 309 -17.16 11.54 -13.42
C PHE A 309 -17.48 12.76 -14.26
N THR A 310 -16.60 13.74 -14.18
CA THR A 310 -16.67 14.91 -15.05
C THR A 310 -15.58 14.82 -16.10
N ARG A 311 -15.95 14.87 -17.35
CA ARG A 311 -15.00 14.91 -18.45
C ARG A 311 -14.29 16.25 -18.47
N ALA A 312 -13.00 16.23 -18.75
CA ALA A 312 -12.31 17.49 -19.04
C ALA A 312 -12.77 17.95 -20.44
N GLY A 313 -13.26 19.17 -20.57
CA GLY A 313 -13.81 19.65 -21.84
C GLY A 313 -12.73 19.87 -22.89
N GLY A 314 -12.92 19.36 -24.09
CA GLY A 314 -12.32 19.88 -25.30
C GLY A 314 -11.41 18.99 -26.13
N SER A 315 -11.06 17.76 -25.73
CA SER A 315 -10.34 16.84 -26.62
C SER A 315 -11.17 15.62 -27.02
N GLU A 316 -10.92 15.06 -28.20
CA GLU A 316 -11.60 13.83 -28.66
C GLU A 316 -11.37 12.64 -27.72
N VAL A 317 -10.23 12.60 -27.03
CA VAL A 317 -9.88 11.60 -26.05
C VAL A 317 -10.77 11.70 -24.81
N GLU A 318 -11.11 12.90 -24.38
CA GLU A 318 -11.95 13.18 -23.23
C GLU A 318 -13.41 12.80 -23.45
N ASN A 319 -13.87 12.83 -24.70
CA ASN A 319 -15.24 12.46 -25.08
C ASN A 319 -15.49 10.95 -25.15
N SER A 320 -14.48 10.16 -24.88
CA SER A 320 -14.51 8.73 -25.07
C SER A 320 -14.62 7.91 -23.80
N PHE A 321 -14.50 8.52 -22.63
CA PHE A 321 -14.73 7.85 -21.37
C PHE A 321 -16.23 7.54 -21.20
N ARG A 322 -16.53 6.30 -20.81
CA ARG A 322 -17.91 5.77 -20.84
C ARG A 322 -18.68 5.98 -19.57
N GLY A 323 -18.00 6.09 -18.43
CA GLY A 323 -18.67 6.25 -17.15
C GLY A 323 -19.22 7.64 -16.98
N ASP A 324 -20.44 7.74 -16.47
CA ASP A 324 -21.05 8.97 -15.97
C ASP A 324 -20.88 9.03 -14.45
N ASP A 325 -21.28 7.98 -13.77
CA ASP A 325 -21.04 7.78 -12.35
C ASP A 325 -20.79 6.29 -12.02
N LEU A 326 -20.34 6.06 -10.81
CA LEU A 326 -20.16 4.73 -10.24
C LEU A 326 -20.55 4.78 -8.76
N TRP A 327 -21.37 3.84 -8.34
CA TRP A 327 -21.53 3.56 -6.93
C TRP A 327 -21.17 2.11 -6.62
N GLY A 328 -20.74 1.87 -5.41
CA GLY A 328 -20.41 0.53 -4.97
C GLY A 328 -20.58 0.32 -3.48
N ALA A 329 -20.54 -0.94 -3.10
CA ALA A 329 -20.59 -1.36 -1.71
C ALA A 329 -19.74 -2.60 -1.50
N TYR A 330 -19.11 -2.71 -0.34
CA TYR A 330 -18.29 -3.86 0.01
C TYR A 330 -18.52 -4.32 1.45
N ILE A 331 -18.19 -5.55 1.69
CA ILE A 331 -17.99 -6.13 3.02
C ILE A 331 -16.70 -6.93 3.05
N SER A 332 -15.91 -6.73 4.10
CA SER A 332 -14.75 -7.54 4.45
C SER A 332 -14.97 -8.11 5.83
N TYR A 333 -15.24 -9.39 5.94
CA TYR A 333 -15.59 -10.05 7.18
C TYR A 333 -14.53 -11.05 7.60
N ASN A 334 -13.89 -10.78 8.75
CA ASN A 334 -12.92 -11.68 9.37
C ASN A 334 -13.64 -12.62 10.34
N PHE A 335 -13.47 -13.92 10.15
CA PHE A 335 -14.03 -14.93 11.03
C PHE A 335 -13.01 -16.02 11.40
N GLY A 336 -13.20 -16.56 12.59
CA GLY A 336 -12.13 -17.37 13.18
C GLY A 336 -10.83 -16.56 13.33
N SER A 337 -9.70 -17.23 13.36
CA SER A 337 -8.38 -16.59 13.51
C SER A 337 -7.67 -16.30 12.18
N LYS A 338 -8.15 -16.88 11.07
CA LYS A 338 -7.38 -16.92 9.80
C LYS A 338 -8.21 -16.67 8.55
N TRP A 339 -9.52 -16.58 8.63
CA TRP A 339 -10.39 -16.45 7.47
C TRP A 339 -10.85 -15.03 7.25
N ASN A 340 -10.90 -14.61 5.99
CA ASN A 340 -11.54 -13.38 5.55
C ASN A 340 -12.43 -13.67 4.34
N LEU A 341 -13.66 -13.19 4.39
CA LEU A 341 -14.58 -13.13 3.26
C LEU A 341 -14.69 -11.67 2.80
N LEU A 342 -14.34 -11.42 1.56
CA LEU A 342 -14.53 -10.15 0.88
C LEU A 342 -15.63 -10.30 -0.17
N ALA A 343 -16.55 -9.36 -0.23
CA ALA A 343 -17.45 -9.17 -1.36
C ALA A 343 -17.54 -7.70 -1.70
N ASN A 344 -17.50 -7.38 -2.99
CA ASN A 344 -17.64 -6.02 -3.51
C ASN A 344 -18.58 -6.02 -4.72
N TYR A 345 -19.44 -5.02 -4.78
CA TYR A 345 -20.36 -4.77 -5.89
C TYR A 345 -20.18 -3.35 -6.37
N GLU A 346 -20.19 -3.16 -7.68
CA GLU A 346 -20.18 -1.85 -8.32
C GLU A 346 -21.25 -1.79 -9.42
N ASN A 347 -21.90 -0.65 -9.54
CA ASN A 347 -22.74 -0.28 -10.66
C ASN A 347 -22.18 0.96 -11.33
N VAL A 348 -22.00 0.89 -12.62
CA VAL A 348 -21.49 1.98 -13.46
C VAL A 348 -22.63 2.47 -14.33
N SER A 349 -23.02 3.72 -14.17
CA SER A 349 -23.90 4.41 -15.13
C SER A 349 -23.08 4.79 -16.36
N LEU A 350 -23.59 4.48 -17.54
CA LEU A 350 -22.91 4.80 -18.78
C LEU A 350 -23.33 6.19 -19.25
N SER A 351 -22.36 6.97 -19.71
CA SER A 351 -22.61 8.29 -20.22
C SER A 351 -23.41 8.28 -21.53
N ASN A 352 -24.10 9.36 -21.81
CA ASN A 352 -24.97 9.53 -22.98
C ASN A 352 -24.37 8.97 -24.27
N GLY A 353 -25.10 8.07 -24.93
CA GLY A 353 -24.70 7.43 -26.18
C GLY A 353 -23.98 6.09 -26.02
N TYR A 354 -23.60 5.68 -24.79
CA TYR A 354 -23.02 4.38 -24.51
C TYR A 354 -24.08 3.45 -23.94
N LYS A 355 -24.05 2.20 -24.39
CA LYS A 355 -24.94 1.14 -23.95
C LYS A 355 -24.14 -0.14 -23.75
N THR A 356 -24.60 -1.00 -22.86
CA THR A 356 -24.09 -2.36 -22.75
C THR A 356 -24.38 -3.16 -24.04
N ILE A 357 -23.82 -4.36 -24.17
CA ILE A 357 -24.11 -5.25 -25.28
C ILE A 357 -25.60 -5.63 -25.37
N ASP A 358 -26.33 -5.55 -24.28
CA ASP A 358 -27.76 -5.82 -24.18
C ASP A 358 -28.63 -4.56 -24.38
N GLY A 359 -28.01 -3.38 -24.45
CA GLY A 359 -28.67 -2.11 -24.68
C GLY A 359 -28.99 -1.31 -23.41
N ASP A 360 -28.46 -1.72 -22.26
CA ASP A 360 -28.70 -1.06 -20.98
C ASP A 360 -27.83 0.18 -20.79
N ASP A 361 -28.30 1.16 -20.01
CA ASP A 361 -27.60 2.40 -19.67
C ASP A 361 -26.65 2.26 -18.49
N SER A 362 -26.63 1.10 -17.86
CA SER A 362 -25.74 0.80 -16.72
C SER A 362 -25.23 -0.61 -16.78
N ALA A 363 -24.08 -0.83 -16.13
CA ALA A 363 -23.41 -2.12 -16.10
C ALA A 363 -22.97 -2.46 -14.67
N ASN A 364 -23.02 -3.72 -14.31
CA ASN A 364 -22.71 -4.19 -12.98
C ASN A 364 -21.44 -5.04 -12.98
N LEU A 365 -20.71 -4.96 -11.89
CA LEU A 365 -19.68 -5.93 -11.59
C LEU A 365 -19.71 -6.32 -10.12
N TRP A 366 -19.25 -7.52 -9.83
CA TRP A 366 -19.04 -7.94 -8.46
C TRP A 366 -17.89 -8.95 -8.38
N VAL A 367 -17.25 -8.97 -7.22
CA VAL A 367 -16.19 -9.88 -6.85
C VAL A 367 -16.48 -10.46 -5.47
N ALA A 368 -16.18 -11.72 -5.28
CA ALA A 368 -16.17 -12.36 -3.98
C ALA A 368 -14.89 -13.16 -3.81
N GLN A 369 -14.21 -12.97 -2.69
CA GLN A 369 -12.94 -13.63 -2.38
C GLN A 369 -12.98 -14.22 -0.97
N LEU A 370 -12.58 -15.48 -0.86
CA LEU A 370 -12.35 -16.14 0.41
C LEU A 370 -10.85 -16.35 0.59
N THR A 371 -10.30 -15.80 1.66
CA THR A 371 -8.87 -15.87 1.99
C THR A 371 -8.64 -16.64 3.28
N TYR A 372 -7.64 -17.50 3.28
CA TYR A 372 -7.10 -18.17 4.48
C TYR A 372 -5.67 -17.72 4.75
N GLY A 373 -5.37 -17.43 6.00
CA GLY A 373 -4.04 -17.01 6.44
C GLY A 373 -3.74 -15.55 6.13
N LYS A 374 -2.51 -15.15 6.46
CA LYS A 374 -2.02 -13.79 6.23
C LYS A 374 -0.52 -13.82 5.95
N ALA A 375 -0.12 -13.39 4.77
CA ALA A 375 1.28 -13.16 4.45
C ALA A 375 1.71 -11.81 5.04
N ILE A 376 2.60 -11.84 6.03
CA ILE A 376 3.09 -10.65 6.74
C ILE A 376 4.55 -10.45 6.36
N LYS A 377 4.84 -9.38 5.62
CA LYS A 377 6.17 -9.11 5.04
C LYS A 377 7.34 -9.14 6.04
N SER A 378 7.09 -8.75 7.28
CA SER A 378 8.09 -8.79 8.36
C SER A 378 8.29 -10.17 8.98
N GLN A 379 7.44 -11.18 8.65
CA GLN A 379 7.45 -12.52 9.25
C GLN A 379 7.73 -13.57 8.19
N PRO A 380 8.99 -14.03 8.04
CA PRO A 380 9.32 -15.15 7.17
C PRO A 380 8.54 -16.41 7.55
N GLY A 381 8.10 -17.18 6.54
CA GLY A 381 7.26 -18.36 6.71
C GLY A 381 5.76 -18.07 6.77
N SER A 382 5.33 -16.81 6.92
CA SER A 382 3.91 -16.47 6.85
C SER A 382 3.38 -16.58 5.42
N TRP A 383 2.11 -17.00 5.30
CA TRP A 383 1.49 -17.20 3.99
C TRP A 383 -0.02 -16.96 4.04
N SER A 384 -0.58 -16.78 2.85
CA SER A 384 -2.02 -16.75 2.61
C SER A 384 -2.36 -17.46 1.32
N ALA A 385 -3.57 -18.01 1.26
CA ALA A 385 -4.15 -18.55 0.03
C ALA A 385 -5.58 -18.03 -0.10
N TRP A 386 -6.05 -17.88 -1.35
CA TRP A 386 -7.39 -17.37 -1.60
C TRP A 386 -8.00 -17.99 -2.86
N VAL A 387 -9.32 -17.98 -2.89
CA VAL A 387 -10.14 -18.24 -4.07
C VAL A 387 -11.03 -17.02 -4.31
N GLU A 388 -11.12 -16.59 -5.57
CA GLU A 388 -11.88 -15.43 -5.99
C GLU A 388 -12.82 -15.82 -7.13
N TYR A 389 -14.01 -15.25 -7.13
CA TYR A 389 -14.91 -15.25 -8.29
C TYR A 389 -15.23 -13.81 -8.66
N LEU A 390 -15.11 -13.49 -9.94
CA LEU A 390 -15.52 -12.20 -10.49
C LEU A 390 -16.56 -12.37 -11.60
N ASN A 391 -17.43 -11.36 -11.70
CA ASN A 391 -18.47 -11.27 -12.72
C ASN A 391 -18.59 -9.81 -13.14
N VAL A 392 -18.27 -9.52 -14.37
CA VAL A 392 -18.16 -8.16 -14.92
C VAL A 392 -18.99 -8.07 -16.18
N GLU A 393 -19.97 -7.19 -16.18
CA GLU A 393 -20.79 -6.88 -17.36
C GLU A 393 -20.02 -6.04 -18.38
N ASP A 394 -20.44 -6.09 -19.63
CA ASP A 394 -19.93 -5.21 -20.66
C ASP A 394 -20.21 -3.73 -20.28
N GLY A 395 -19.16 -2.92 -20.23
CA GLY A 395 -19.23 -1.53 -19.81
C GLY A 395 -18.95 -1.27 -18.33
N ALA A 396 -18.98 -2.28 -17.46
CA ALA A 396 -18.72 -2.10 -16.03
C ALA A 396 -17.24 -1.86 -15.70
N TYR A 397 -16.33 -2.37 -16.51
CA TYR A 397 -14.91 -2.09 -16.37
C TYR A 397 -14.55 -0.82 -17.16
N LEU A 398 -14.12 0.22 -16.45
CA LEU A 398 -13.90 1.54 -17.02
C LEU A 398 -12.51 1.75 -17.63
N GLY A 399 -11.64 0.75 -17.59
CA GLY A 399 -10.25 0.82 -18.04
C GLY A 399 -9.27 1.09 -16.89
N GLY A 400 -8.00 1.24 -17.18
CA GLY A 400 -6.98 1.45 -16.18
C GLY A 400 -6.52 0.18 -15.47
N SER A 401 -5.99 0.32 -14.27
CA SER A 401 -5.62 -0.79 -13.41
C SER A 401 -6.81 -1.33 -12.64
N THR A 402 -6.66 -2.51 -12.07
CA THR A 402 -7.68 -3.14 -11.24
C THR A 402 -7.10 -3.64 -9.93
N ASN A 403 -7.93 -3.71 -8.91
CA ASN A 403 -7.57 -4.34 -7.65
C ASN A 403 -7.64 -5.87 -7.70
N SER A 404 -8.24 -6.44 -8.75
CA SER A 404 -8.24 -7.88 -8.99
C SER A 404 -6.84 -8.39 -9.36
N TRP A 405 -6.61 -9.65 -9.08
CA TRP A 405 -5.41 -10.37 -9.54
C TRP A 405 -5.43 -10.69 -11.04
N ARG A 406 -6.59 -10.64 -11.66
CA ARG A 406 -6.70 -10.76 -13.11
C ARG A 406 -6.06 -9.53 -13.77
N PHE A 407 -5.41 -9.71 -14.91
CA PHE A 407 -4.61 -8.64 -15.53
C PHE A 407 -5.47 -7.45 -15.95
N ASP A 408 -4.86 -6.28 -15.85
CA ASP A 408 -5.37 -5.04 -16.39
C ASP A 408 -5.44 -5.14 -17.90
N SER A 409 -6.60 -5.33 -18.44
CA SER A 409 -6.78 -5.43 -19.89
C SER A 409 -8.27 -5.50 -20.27
N ALA A 410 -8.55 -5.44 -21.55
CA ALA A 410 -9.87 -5.71 -22.11
C ALA A 410 -10.46 -7.07 -21.67
N ALA A 411 -9.62 -7.96 -21.17
CA ALA A 411 -10.01 -9.25 -20.62
C ALA A 411 -10.81 -9.19 -19.31
N LEU A 412 -10.94 -8.03 -18.70
CA LEU A 412 -11.81 -7.81 -17.54
C LEU A 412 -13.20 -7.33 -17.89
N ASN A 413 -13.48 -7.00 -19.15
CA ASN A 413 -14.79 -6.57 -19.58
C ASN A 413 -15.63 -7.75 -20.06
N ASN A 414 -16.94 -7.78 -19.74
CA ASN A 414 -17.87 -8.82 -20.18
C ASN A 414 -17.44 -10.25 -19.81
N ILE A 415 -16.99 -10.48 -18.58
CA ILE A 415 -16.37 -11.75 -18.18
C ILE A 415 -16.90 -12.26 -16.84
N LYS A 416 -16.93 -13.57 -16.71
CA LYS A 416 -16.98 -14.28 -15.43
C LYS A 416 -15.82 -15.25 -15.33
N SER A 417 -15.16 -15.29 -14.18
CA SER A 417 -13.93 -16.06 -14.01
C SER A 417 -13.73 -16.44 -12.56
N TRP A 418 -13.15 -17.61 -12.34
CA TRP A 418 -12.60 -18.02 -11.08
C TRP A 418 -11.09 -17.77 -11.05
N GLY A 419 -10.57 -17.54 -9.88
CA GLY A 419 -9.15 -17.42 -9.63
C GLY A 419 -8.75 -18.07 -8.33
N VAL A 420 -7.55 -18.61 -8.28
CA VAL A 420 -6.90 -19.05 -7.05
C VAL A 420 -5.51 -18.41 -6.97
N GLY A 421 -5.07 -18.14 -5.78
CA GLY A 421 -3.75 -17.59 -5.59
C GLY A 421 -3.27 -17.70 -4.17
N GLY A 422 -2.05 -17.25 -3.97
CA GLY A 422 -1.43 -17.21 -2.67
C GLY A 422 -0.18 -16.39 -2.61
N SER A 423 0.23 -16.13 -1.41
CA SER A 423 1.43 -15.36 -1.08
C SER A 423 2.24 -16.09 -0.02
N TYR A 424 3.54 -16.12 -0.16
CA TYR A 424 4.48 -16.69 0.80
C TYR A 424 5.65 -15.75 1.05
N VAL A 425 5.91 -15.44 2.31
CA VAL A 425 7.05 -14.61 2.73
C VAL A 425 8.24 -15.53 3.00
N PHE A 426 9.16 -15.61 2.06
CA PHE A 426 10.31 -16.53 2.15
C PHE A 426 11.50 -15.93 2.92
N ALA A 427 11.56 -14.59 3.01
CA ALA A 427 12.52 -13.87 3.85
C ALA A 427 11.89 -12.54 4.31
N LYS A 428 12.45 -11.90 5.32
CA LYS A 428 11.97 -10.59 5.78
C LYS A 428 11.91 -9.63 4.61
N ASN A 429 10.73 -9.05 4.38
CA ASN A 429 10.44 -8.11 3.29
C ASN A 429 10.58 -8.70 1.86
N ALA A 430 10.64 -10.02 1.72
CA ALA A 430 10.70 -10.72 0.45
C ALA A 430 9.56 -11.74 0.33
N GLN A 431 8.71 -11.56 -0.67
CA GLN A 431 7.46 -12.28 -0.84
C GLN A 431 7.36 -12.85 -2.25
N PHE A 432 6.86 -14.07 -2.36
CA PHE A 432 6.44 -14.69 -3.61
C PHE A 432 4.93 -14.72 -3.67
N ASN A 433 4.34 -14.32 -4.81
CA ASN A 433 2.92 -14.36 -5.08
C ASN A 433 2.66 -15.19 -6.35
N VAL A 434 1.58 -15.94 -6.34
CA VAL A 434 1.14 -16.72 -7.50
C VAL A 434 -0.37 -16.62 -7.65
N TYR A 435 -0.81 -16.61 -8.90
CA TYR A 435 -2.20 -16.55 -9.29
C TYR A 435 -2.45 -17.39 -10.54
N GLN A 436 -3.61 -18.04 -10.59
CA GLN A 436 -4.14 -18.75 -11.76
C GLN A 436 -5.63 -18.49 -11.90
N SER A 437 -6.08 -18.03 -13.08
CA SER A 437 -7.50 -18.03 -13.44
C SER A 437 -7.93 -19.37 -14.03
N PHE A 438 -9.20 -19.68 -13.90
CA PHE A 438 -9.78 -20.86 -14.50
C PHE A 438 -11.30 -20.71 -14.70
N ALA A 439 -11.86 -21.54 -15.59
CA ALA A 439 -13.27 -21.50 -15.96
C ALA A 439 -13.76 -20.12 -16.38
N SER A 440 -12.90 -19.37 -17.05
CA SER A 440 -13.23 -18.07 -17.61
C SER A 440 -14.20 -18.21 -18.77
N LYS A 441 -15.24 -17.39 -18.78
CA LYS A 441 -16.25 -17.35 -19.84
C LYS A 441 -16.68 -15.90 -20.10
N TRP A 442 -16.98 -15.60 -21.36
CA TRP A 442 -17.70 -14.36 -21.65
C TRP A 442 -19.09 -14.42 -21.00
N LYS A 443 -19.50 -13.34 -20.37
CA LYS A 443 -20.83 -13.27 -19.75
C LYS A 443 -21.90 -13.30 -20.83
N ASP A 444 -21.71 -12.48 -21.88
CA ASP A 444 -22.58 -12.39 -23.03
C ASP A 444 -21.77 -12.67 -24.30
N ASN A 445 -22.02 -13.81 -24.92
CA ASN A 445 -21.27 -14.27 -26.09
C ASN A 445 -22.18 -14.34 -27.33
N LYS A 446 -22.60 -13.17 -27.83
CA LYS A 446 -23.52 -13.06 -28.97
C LYS A 446 -22.91 -13.49 -30.31
N ASN A 447 -21.59 -13.70 -30.37
CA ASN A 447 -20.90 -14.02 -31.64
C ASN A 447 -20.16 -15.36 -31.60
N ASN A 448 -20.46 -16.24 -30.68
CA ASN A 448 -19.79 -17.55 -30.52
C ASN A 448 -18.26 -17.43 -30.44
N ALA A 449 -17.76 -16.38 -29.81
CA ALA A 449 -16.34 -16.21 -29.56
C ALA A 449 -15.81 -17.35 -28.66
N THR A 450 -14.54 -17.67 -28.83
CA THR A 450 -13.86 -18.64 -27.95
C THR A 450 -13.84 -18.13 -26.53
N ASP A 451 -13.79 -19.05 -25.56
CA ASP A 451 -13.68 -18.67 -24.16
C ASP A 451 -12.50 -17.72 -23.93
N PRO A 452 -12.60 -16.80 -22.94
CA PRO A 452 -11.50 -15.91 -22.58
C PRO A 452 -10.25 -16.72 -22.20
N GLU A 453 -9.11 -16.08 -22.36
CA GLU A 453 -7.84 -16.67 -21.91
C GLU A 453 -7.85 -16.98 -20.41
N GLU A 454 -7.16 -18.06 -20.07
CA GLU A 454 -6.72 -18.28 -18.70
C GLU A 454 -5.36 -17.59 -18.48
N GLN A 455 -5.21 -17.02 -17.31
CA GLN A 455 -4.05 -16.21 -16.96
C GLN A 455 -3.28 -16.81 -15.80
N THR A 456 -1.97 -16.88 -15.95
CA THR A 456 -1.02 -17.23 -14.89
C THR A 456 -0.18 -16.01 -14.58
N ARG A 457 -0.01 -15.72 -13.28
CA ARG A 457 0.89 -14.68 -12.80
C ARG A 457 1.71 -15.21 -11.65
N ALA A 458 3.01 -14.98 -11.70
CA ALA A 458 3.93 -15.26 -10.60
C ALA A 458 4.86 -14.07 -10.42
N GLU A 459 5.09 -13.66 -9.17
CA GLU A 459 5.93 -12.50 -8.92
C GLU A 459 6.72 -12.61 -7.61
N PHE A 460 7.94 -12.10 -7.65
CA PHE A 460 8.74 -11.81 -6.48
C PHE A 460 8.65 -10.31 -6.17
N VAL A 461 8.36 -10.01 -4.91
CA VAL A 461 8.27 -8.62 -4.41
C VAL A 461 9.22 -8.44 -3.25
N PHE A 462 10.07 -7.44 -3.34
CA PHE A 462 11.05 -7.05 -2.32
C PHE A 462 10.70 -5.65 -1.84
N SER A 463 10.58 -5.48 -0.52
CA SER A 463 10.30 -4.16 0.09
C SER A 463 11.51 -3.72 0.92
N PHE A 464 11.89 -2.45 0.87
CA PHE A 464 13.05 -1.91 1.59
C PHE A 464 12.78 -0.47 2.10
#